data_f754380d3a2055d3c0dac1eaa0bb5972
#
_entry.id   f754380d3a2055d3c0dac1eaa0bb5972
#
_cell.length_a   1.000
_cell.length_b   1.000
_cell.length_c   1.000
_cell.angle_alpha   90.00
_cell.angle_beta   90.00
_cell.angle_gamma   90.00
#
_symmetry.space_group_name_H-M   'P 1'
#
loop_
_entity.id
_entity.type
_entity.pdbx_description
1 polymer ?
#
loop_
_entity_poly.entity_id
_entity_poly.type
_entity_poly.pdbx_seq_one_letter_code
_entity_poly.pdbx_strand_id
1 'polypeptide(L)'
;EIEKILMKLSSLFFPYIEEIKKDINLIGNLDFIFAKAKYSREIKGITPKINLKKEINLINARHPLIDFNKVVPISINLGNDFSTLVITGPNTGGKTVTLKTVGLLCAMACSGLNIPADENSSIYVFDKIFADIGDNQSISESLSTFSSHMTNIVEIIKDSSTNSLILVDELGSGTDPIEGANLAISILDYFNQKDILTIATTHYQELKNYALVTNRFENASVEFDIKTLMPTYKLLVGIPGKSNAFEISKSLGLNSEIINNAKSLMSKDQ
;
A
#
# COMPACT_ATOMS: atom_id res chain seq x y z
N GLU A 1 -24.10 -7.13 58.50
CA GLU A 1 -24.92 -5.95 58.18
C GLU A 1 -24.60 -5.38 56.79
N ILE A 2 -23.33 -5.21 56.42
CA ILE A 2 -22.91 -4.73 55.10
C ILE A 2 -23.44 -5.64 53.99
N GLU A 3 -23.33 -6.95 54.11
CA GLU A 3 -23.86 -7.90 53.11
C GLU A 3 -25.37 -7.77 52.93
N LYS A 4 -26.13 -7.57 54.00
CA LYS A 4 -27.57 -7.37 53.91
C LYS A 4 -27.94 -6.09 53.16
N ILE A 5 -27.16 -5.01 53.36
CA ILE A 5 -27.35 -3.75 52.64
C ILE A 5 -27.02 -3.92 51.16
N LEU A 6 -25.90 -4.59 50.82
CA LEU A 6 -25.50 -4.87 49.43
C LEU A 6 -26.53 -5.76 48.72
N MET A 7 -27.04 -6.82 49.38
CA MET A 7 -28.09 -7.66 48.82
C MET A 7 -29.38 -6.88 48.54
N LYS A 8 -29.76 -6.00 49.46
CA LYS A 8 -30.93 -5.14 49.29
C LYS A 8 -30.75 -4.17 48.12
N LEU A 9 -29.60 -3.54 48.00
CA LEU A 9 -29.27 -2.67 46.87
C LEU A 9 -29.27 -3.44 45.53
N SER A 10 -28.62 -4.61 45.51
CA SER A 10 -28.59 -5.45 44.30
C SER A 10 -30.01 -5.88 43.86
N SER A 11 -30.89 -6.20 44.83
CA SER A 11 -32.27 -6.60 44.52
C SER A 11 -33.10 -5.47 43.90
N LEU A 12 -32.76 -4.20 44.15
CA LEU A 12 -33.40 -3.05 43.53
C LEU A 12 -33.02 -2.88 42.06
N PHE A 13 -31.84 -3.31 41.68
CA PHE A 13 -31.38 -3.25 40.27
C PHE A 13 -31.86 -4.45 39.45
N PHE A 14 -32.14 -5.57 40.08
CA PHE A 14 -32.47 -6.81 39.37
C PHE A 14 -33.62 -6.67 38.34
N PRO A 15 -34.71 -5.94 38.59
CA PRO A 15 -35.77 -5.74 37.60
C PRO A 15 -35.34 -4.96 36.38
N TYR A 16 -34.29 -4.16 36.47
CA TYR A 16 -33.80 -3.26 35.41
C TYR A 16 -32.55 -3.78 34.67
N ILE A 17 -32.12 -4.99 34.99
CA ILE A 17 -30.85 -5.55 34.41
C ILE A 17 -30.86 -5.53 32.89
N GLU A 18 -31.97 -5.90 32.23
CA GLU A 18 -32.05 -5.96 30.79
C GLU A 18 -32.07 -4.55 30.15
N GLU A 19 -32.65 -3.57 30.82
CA GLU A 19 -32.61 -2.17 30.39
C GLU A 19 -31.21 -1.59 30.55
N ILE A 20 -30.54 -1.84 31.67
CA ILE A 20 -29.16 -1.41 31.91
C ILE A 20 -28.22 -2.02 30.89
N LYS A 21 -28.36 -3.29 30.54
CA LYS A 21 -27.57 -3.94 29.47
C LYS A 21 -27.77 -3.26 28.12
N LYS A 22 -29.01 -2.91 27.77
CA LYS A 22 -29.30 -2.16 26.53
C LYS A 22 -28.64 -0.79 26.54
N ASP A 23 -28.74 -0.07 27.67
CA ASP A 23 -28.12 1.26 27.79
C ASP A 23 -26.60 1.21 27.68
N ILE A 24 -25.96 0.21 28.29
CA ILE A 24 -24.52 0.00 28.17
C ILE A 24 -24.12 -0.22 26.71
N ASN A 25 -24.89 -1.05 25.98
CA ASN A 25 -24.62 -1.28 24.53
C ASN A 25 -24.84 0.00 23.69
N LEU A 26 -25.89 0.78 24.03
CA LEU A 26 -26.15 2.06 23.34
C LEU A 26 -25.04 3.07 23.61
N ILE A 27 -24.56 3.19 24.84
CA ILE A 27 -23.45 4.06 25.22
C ILE A 27 -22.18 3.62 24.48
N GLY A 28 -21.87 2.31 24.44
CA GLY A 28 -20.72 1.79 23.69
C GLY A 28 -20.78 2.13 22.20
N ASN A 29 -21.96 2.01 21.58
CA ASN A 29 -22.16 2.40 20.18
C ASN A 29 -21.98 3.90 19.96
N LEU A 30 -22.51 4.73 20.86
CA LEU A 30 -22.32 6.18 20.80
C LEU A 30 -20.86 6.58 20.95
N ASP A 31 -20.15 5.99 21.92
CA ASP A 31 -18.71 6.24 22.11
C ASP A 31 -17.92 5.88 20.85
N PHE A 32 -18.21 4.74 20.24
CA PHE A 32 -17.57 4.34 18.96
C PHE A 32 -17.87 5.32 17.82
N ILE A 33 -19.10 5.83 17.70
CA ILE A 33 -19.45 6.85 16.70
C ILE A 33 -18.67 8.14 16.95
N PHE A 34 -18.58 8.60 18.20
CA PHE A 34 -17.80 9.79 18.55
C PHE A 34 -16.31 9.59 18.32
N ALA A 35 -15.76 8.42 18.62
CA ALA A 35 -14.37 8.09 18.36
C ALA A 35 -14.05 8.17 16.85
N LYS A 36 -14.90 7.57 16.00
CA LYS A 36 -14.76 7.68 14.52
C LYS A 36 -14.84 9.13 14.04
N ALA A 37 -15.79 9.90 14.56
CA ALA A 37 -15.97 11.30 14.18
C ALA A 37 -14.76 12.17 14.61
N LYS A 38 -14.25 11.95 15.82
CA LYS A 38 -13.05 12.62 16.33
C LYS A 38 -11.83 12.28 15.46
N TYR A 39 -11.60 11.01 15.18
CA TYR A 39 -10.52 10.55 14.32
C TYR A 39 -10.62 11.13 12.90
N SER A 40 -11.82 11.13 12.31
CA SER A 40 -12.06 11.74 11.01
C SER A 40 -11.65 13.23 10.96
N ARG A 41 -11.98 13.99 12.00
CA ARG A 41 -11.56 15.41 12.10
C ARG A 41 -10.05 15.56 12.24
N GLU A 42 -9.41 14.69 13.01
CA GLU A 42 -7.97 14.70 13.25
C GLU A 42 -7.18 14.47 11.95
N ILE A 43 -7.57 13.47 11.16
CA ILE A 43 -6.93 13.16 9.86
C ILE A 43 -7.44 14.01 8.71
N LYS A 44 -8.36 14.96 8.94
CA LYS A 44 -9.09 15.71 7.90
C LYS A 44 -9.75 14.78 6.87
N GLY A 45 -10.37 13.72 7.37
CA GLY A 45 -10.93 12.65 6.55
C GLY A 45 -12.25 13.04 5.90
N ILE A 46 -12.44 12.53 4.69
CA ILE A 46 -13.70 12.59 3.95
C ILE A 46 -14.34 11.19 3.87
N THR A 47 -15.64 11.15 3.64
CA THR A 47 -16.32 9.90 3.30
C THR A 47 -16.10 9.59 1.82
N PRO A 48 -15.33 8.55 1.46
CA PRO A 48 -15.11 8.23 0.05
C PRO A 48 -16.40 7.75 -0.60
N LYS A 49 -16.54 7.99 -1.90
CA LYS A 49 -17.64 7.42 -2.69
C LYS A 49 -17.40 5.91 -2.85
N ILE A 50 -18.39 5.11 -2.51
CA ILE A 50 -18.34 3.67 -2.79
C ILE A 50 -18.79 3.44 -4.22
N ASN A 51 -17.96 2.79 -5.02
CA ASN A 51 -18.29 2.44 -6.40
C ASN A 51 -18.50 0.93 -6.55
N LEU A 52 -19.24 0.53 -7.60
CA LEU A 52 -19.52 -0.86 -7.93
C LEU A 52 -18.68 -1.39 -9.10
N LYS A 53 -17.79 -0.56 -9.65
CA LYS A 53 -17.04 -0.88 -10.87
C LYS A 53 -15.69 -1.55 -10.63
N LYS A 54 -15.38 -1.89 -9.40
CA LYS A 54 -14.06 -2.42 -9.00
C LYS A 54 -12.91 -1.46 -9.38
N GLU A 55 -13.05 -0.21 -8.94
CA GLU A 55 -12.08 0.85 -9.20
C GLU A 55 -11.62 1.50 -7.89
N ILE A 56 -10.36 1.86 -7.83
CA ILE A 56 -9.79 2.75 -6.82
C ILE A 56 -9.47 4.06 -7.52
N ASN A 57 -10.03 5.16 -7.04
CA ASN A 57 -9.66 6.51 -7.46
C ASN A 57 -9.40 7.35 -6.21
N LEU A 58 -8.14 7.50 -5.86
CA LEU A 58 -7.69 8.31 -4.72
C LEU A 58 -7.08 9.61 -5.25
N ILE A 59 -7.58 10.74 -4.77
CA ILE A 59 -7.11 12.07 -5.16
C ILE A 59 -6.50 12.75 -3.93
N ASN A 60 -5.26 13.19 -4.04
CA ASN A 60 -4.52 13.85 -2.96
C ASN A 60 -4.57 13.08 -1.62
N ALA A 61 -4.52 11.77 -1.72
CA ALA A 61 -4.59 10.86 -0.58
C ALA A 61 -3.32 10.93 0.28
N ARG A 62 -3.48 10.93 1.59
CA ARG A 62 -2.38 11.03 2.56
C ARG A 62 -2.33 9.81 3.46
N HIS A 63 -1.15 9.43 3.89
CA HIS A 63 -1.00 8.38 4.90
C HIS A 63 -1.44 8.91 6.28
N PRO A 64 -2.46 8.33 6.93
CA PRO A 64 -3.06 8.91 8.15
C PRO A 64 -2.13 8.93 9.36
N LEU A 65 -1.09 8.12 9.38
CA LEU A 65 -0.11 8.04 10.48
C LEU A 65 1.13 8.92 10.25
N ILE A 66 1.21 9.67 9.16
CA ILE A 66 2.28 10.63 8.91
C ILE A 66 1.73 12.03 9.19
N ASP A 67 2.54 12.86 9.84
CA ASP A 67 2.19 14.27 10.12
C ASP A 67 1.65 14.96 8.86
N PHE A 68 0.49 15.59 8.97
CA PHE A 68 -0.22 16.21 7.84
C PHE A 68 0.62 17.24 7.08
N ASN A 69 1.52 17.92 7.77
CA ASN A 69 2.38 18.95 7.17
C ASN A 69 3.63 18.36 6.49
N LYS A 70 3.95 17.11 6.76
CA LYS A 70 5.11 16.39 6.20
C LYS A 70 4.73 15.42 5.11
N VAL A 71 3.51 14.87 5.16
CA VAL A 71 3.04 13.88 4.20
C VAL A 71 2.82 14.52 2.83
N VAL A 72 3.42 13.94 1.80
CA VAL A 72 3.16 14.34 0.41
C VAL A 72 1.94 13.55 -0.08
N PRO A 73 0.90 14.24 -0.57
CA PRO A 73 -0.29 13.57 -1.08
C PRO A 73 0.01 12.83 -2.38
N ILE A 74 -0.64 11.70 -2.56
CA ILE A 74 -0.57 10.90 -3.78
C ILE A 74 -1.94 10.85 -4.46
N SER A 75 -1.95 10.80 -5.79
CA SER A 75 -3.16 10.51 -6.57
C SER A 75 -2.92 9.23 -7.38
N ILE A 76 -3.89 8.32 -7.33
CA ILE A 76 -3.81 7.02 -7.98
C ILE A 76 -5.18 6.59 -8.47
N ASN A 77 -5.22 6.05 -9.67
CA ASN A 77 -6.38 5.34 -10.21
C ASN A 77 -5.96 3.90 -10.52
N LEU A 78 -6.86 2.96 -10.33
CA LEU A 78 -6.66 1.54 -10.64
C LEU A 78 -8.02 0.89 -10.88
N GLY A 79 -8.13 0.02 -11.89
CA GLY A 79 -9.32 -0.75 -12.18
C GLY A 79 -10.10 -0.29 -13.42
N ASN A 80 -9.98 0.97 -13.84
CA ASN A 80 -10.61 1.48 -15.07
C ASN A 80 -9.82 1.07 -16.31
N ASP A 81 -8.67 1.69 -16.55
CA ASP A 81 -7.86 1.47 -17.75
C ASP A 81 -6.88 0.30 -17.57
N PHE A 82 -6.43 0.06 -16.35
CA PHE A 82 -5.49 -1.00 -15.99
C PHE A 82 -5.84 -1.63 -14.64
N SER A 83 -5.52 -2.92 -14.48
CA SER A 83 -5.71 -3.71 -13.25
C SER A 83 -4.43 -3.89 -12.45
N THR A 84 -3.27 -3.70 -13.10
CA THR A 84 -1.96 -3.88 -12.48
C THR A 84 -1.13 -2.61 -12.60
N LEU A 85 -0.69 -2.08 -11.47
CA LEU A 85 0.20 -0.93 -11.40
C LEU A 85 1.58 -1.34 -10.89
N VAL A 86 2.61 -1.07 -11.69
CA VAL A 86 4.01 -1.35 -11.35
C VAL A 86 4.71 -0.06 -10.95
N ILE A 87 5.01 0.11 -9.67
CA ILE A 87 5.65 1.31 -9.12
C ILE A 87 7.16 1.09 -9.09
N THR A 88 7.90 2.00 -9.68
CA THR A 88 9.35 1.93 -9.80
C THR A 88 10.03 3.19 -9.24
N GLY A 89 11.32 3.12 -9.02
CA GLY A 89 12.12 4.22 -8.48
C GLY A 89 13.02 3.78 -7.31
N PRO A 90 13.79 4.69 -6.71
CA PRO A 90 14.68 4.37 -5.60
C PRO A 90 13.92 3.92 -4.36
N ASN A 91 14.53 3.08 -3.51
CA ASN A 91 13.89 2.57 -2.28
C ASN A 91 13.51 3.70 -1.32
N THR A 92 14.34 4.74 -1.24
CA THR A 92 14.06 5.94 -0.45
C THR A 92 12.95 6.83 -1.00
N GLY A 93 12.45 6.56 -2.22
CA GLY A 93 11.48 7.41 -2.93
C GLY A 93 10.04 7.32 -2.42
N GLY A 94 9.71 6.38 -1.52
CA GLY A 94 8.37 6.24 -0.95
C GLY A 94 7.49 5.20 -1.64
N LYS A 95 8.03 4.24 -2.40
CA LYS A 95 7.27 3.13 -3.02
C LYS A 95 6.44 2.37 -1.99
N THR A 96 7.10 1.87 -0.93
CA THR A 96 6.47 1.14 0.18
C THR A 96 5.41 1.99 0.89
N VAL A 97 5.68 3.29 1.08
CA VAL A 97 4.70 4.21 1.70
C VAL A 97 3.47 4.37 0.81
N THR A 98 3.65 4.43 -0.51
CA THR A 98 2.52 4.46 -1.47
C THR A 98 1.66 3.22 -1.35
N LEU A 99 2.24 2.01 -1.35
CA LEU A 99 1.52 0.75 -1.14
C LEU A 99 0.74 0.75 0.18
N LYS A 100 1.42 1.10 1.28
CA LYS A 100 0.81 1.18 2.62
C LYS A 100 -0.32 2.20 2.65
N THR A 101 -0.17 3.34 2.00
CA THR A 101 -1.22 4.36 1.93
C THR A 101 -2.47 3.81 1.24
N VAL A 102 -2.33 3.26 0.04
CA VAL A 102 -3.48 2.72 -0.71
C VAL A 102 -4.17 1.60 0.07
N GLY A 103 -3.39 0.62 0.56
CA GLY A 103 -3.94 -0.51 1.30
C GLY A 103 -4.68 -0.08 2.57
N LEU A 104 -4.07 0.81 3.35
CA LEU A 104 -4.67 1.31 4.58
C LEU A 104 -5.95 2.10 4.34
N LEU A 105 -5.96 3.00 3.33
CA LEU A 105 -7.15 3.78 3.01
C LEU A 105 -8.29 2.91 2.46
N CYS A 106 -7.99 1.89 1.67
CA CYS A 106 -8.99 0.91 1.25
C CYS A 106 -9.54 0.13 2.45
N ALA A 107 -8.69 -0.34 3.37
CA ALA A 107 -9.11 -1.05 4.57
C ALA A 107 -9.96 -0.15 5.49
N MET A 108 -9.57 1.12 5.66
CA MET A 108 -10.34 2.12 6.42
C MET A 108 -11.73 2.31 5.82
N ALA A 109 -11.83 2.53 4.50
CA ALA A 109 -13.11 2.71 3.81
C ALA A 109 -13.99 1.46 3.93
N CYS A 110 -13.44 0.26 3.71
CA CYS A 110 -14.15 -1.01 3.89
C CYS A 110 -14.66 -1.23 5.33
N SER A 111 -13.98 -0.61 6.32
CA SER A 111 -14.37 -0.63 7.74
C SER A 111 -15.32 0.52 8.12
N GLY A 112 -15.79 1.33 7.18
CA GLY A 112 -16.69 2.46 7.43
C GLY A 112 -16.03 3.64 8.15
N LEU A 113 -14.71 3.82 7.93
CA LEU A 113 -13.96 4.98 8.39
C LEU A 113 -13.80 6.00 7.25
N ASN A 114 -13.73 7.27 7.60
CA ASN A 114 -13.33 8.32 6.68
C ASN A 114 -11.83 8.21 6.35
N ILE A 115 -11.45 8.72 5.18
CA ILE A 115 -10.07 8.66 4.67
C ILE A 115 -9.52 10.07 4.40
N PRO A 116 -8.23 10.33 4.65
CA PRO A 116 -7.59 11.60 4.34
C PRO A 116 -7.28 11.71 2.83
N ALA A 117 -8.27 12.14 2.05
CA ALA A 117 -8.21 12.32 0.61
C ALA A 117 -9.16 13.45 0.18
N ASP A 118 -9.15 13.84 -1.09
CA ASP A 118 -10.09 14.84 -1.62
C ASP A 118 -11.47 14.24 -1.90
N GLU A 119 -12.52 15.09 -1.89
CA GLU A 119 -13.95 14.72 -1.92
C GLU A 119 -14.39 13.85 -3.11
N ASN A 120 -13.68 13.88 -4.23
CA ASN A 120 -13.99 13.06 -5.41
C ASN A 120 -13.33 11.69 -5.40
N SER A 121 -12.67 11.32 -4.30
CA SER A 121 -12.10 10.00 -4.16
C SER A 121 -13.19 8.93 -4.04
N SER A 122 -12.95 7.79 -4.72
CA SER A 122 -13.86 6.65 -4.69
C SER A 122 -13.10 5.35 -4.51
N ILE A 123 -13.71 4.40 -3.82
CA ILE A 123 -13.13 3.10 -3.51
C ILE A 123 -14.16 2.01 -3.75
N TYR A 124 -13.71 0.88 -4.29
CA TYR A 124 -14.49 -0.36 -4.33
C TYR A 124 -14.38 -1.08 -2.97
N VAL A 125 -15.45 -1.74 -2.53
CA VAL A 125 -15.43 -2.56 -1.31
C VAL A 125 -14.87 -3.93 -1.64
N PHE A 126 -13.64 -4.17 -1.23
CA PHE A 126 -12.95 -5.44 -1.47
C PHE A 126 -13.37 -6.48 -0.44
N ASP A 127 -13.49 -7.73 -0.88
CA ASP A 127 -13.73 -8.87 0.00
C ASP A 127 -12.48 -9.19 0.84
N LYS A 128 -11.30 -9.04 0.22
CA LYS A 128 -10.00 -9.26 0.86
C LYS A 128 -8.97 -8.25 0.34
N ILE A 129 -8.11 -7.82 1.24
CA ILE A 129 -6.93 -7.00 0.93
C ILE A 129 -5.71 -7.78 1.39
N PHE A 130 -4.88 -8.19 0.45
CA PHE A 130 -3.62 -8.88 0.72
C PHE A 130 -2.46 -7.92 0.62
N ALA A 131 -1.52 -8.01 1.56
CA ALA A 131 -0.34 -7.17 1.58
C ALA A 131 0.89 -8.02 1.93
N ASP A 132 1.81 -8.13 0.98
CA ASP A 132 3.15 -8.64 1.21
C ASP A 132 4.10 -7.44 1.20
N ILE A 133 4.24 -6.77 2.35
CA ILE A 133 4.94 -5.49 2.51
C ILE A 133 5.83 -5.55 3.75
N GLY A 134 7.11 -5.35 3.57
CA GLY A 134 8.07 -5.22 4.65
C GLY A 134 9.27 -6.12 4.49
N ASP A 135 10.42 -5.65 5.00
CA ASP A 135 11.64 -6.43 5.08
C ASP A 135 11.56 -7.33 6.32
N ASN A 136 11.47 -8.63 6.13
CA ASN A 136 11.74 -9.60 7.20
C ASN A 136 13.25 -9.62 7.46
N GLN A 137 13.84 -8.47 7.84
CA GLN A 137 15.25 -8.36 8.27
C GLN A 137 15.41 -8.90 9.70
N SER A 138 15.08 -10.15 9.91
CA SER A 138 15.62 -10.87 11.07
C SER A 138 17.02 -11.36 10.70
N ILE A 139 18.02 -10.98 11.51
CA ILE A 139 19.46 -11.20 11.31
C ILE A 139 19.84 -12.69 11.16
N SER A 140 18.92 -13.61 11.34
CA SER A 140 19.16 -15.07 11.35
C SER A 140 18.81 -15.83 10.07
N GLU A 141 18.21 -15.19 9.03
CA GLU A 141 17.61 -15.96 7.93
C GLU A 141 17.72 -15.27 6.56
N SER A 142 18.90 -15.17 5.97
CA SER A 142 19.10 -14.63 4.61
C SER A 142 18.60 -15.55 3.48
N LEU A 143 18.41 -16.85 3.72
CA LEU A 143 17.68 -17.77 2.84
C LEU A 143 16.15 -17.63 3.02
N SER A 144 15.72 -16.89 4.04
CA SER A 144 14.32 -16.79 4.44
C SER A 144 13.55 -15.69 3.72
N THR A 145 14.19 -14.60 3.29
CA THR A 145 13.46 -13.45 2.73
C THR A 145 12.72 -13.82 1.45
N PHE A 146 13.40 -14.37 0.45
CA PHE A 146 12.75 -14.82 -0.79
C PHE A 146 11.73 -15.93 -0.54
N SER A 147 12.10 -16.96 0.25
CA SER A 147 11.20 -18.07 0.56
C SER A 147 9.98 -17.61 1.36
N SER A 148 10.13 -16.66 2.27
CA SER A 148 9.02 -16.07 3.03
C SER A 148 8.05 -15.33 2.11
N HIS A 149 8.56 -14.44 1.24
CA HIS A 149 7.74 -13.75 0.25
C HIS A 149 6.99 -14.74 -0.67
N MET A 150 7.70 -15.77 -1.16
CA MET A 150 7.06 -16.78 -2.02
C MET A 150 6.00 -17.60 -1.29
N THR A 151 6.19 -17.90 -0.01
CA THR A 151 5.16 -18.56 0.81
C THR A 151 3.92 -17.68 0.92
N ASN A 152 4.09 -16.39 1.21
CA ASN A 152 2.97 -15.43 1.25
C ASN A 152 2.26 -15.32 -0.11
N ILE A 153 3.01 -15.26 -1.21
CA ILE A 153 2.43 -15.21 -2.56
C ILE A 153 1.63 -16.48 -2.87
N VAL A 154 2.11 -17.67 -2.47
CA VAL A 154 1.36 -18.93 -2.62
C VAL A 154 0.03 -18.87 -1.87
N GLU A 155 0.02 -18.37 -0.64
CA GLU A 155 -1.22 -18.19 0.14
C GLU A 155 -2.14 -17.15 -0.51
N ILE A 156 -1.60 -16.03 -0.97
CA ILE A 156 -2.37 -15.01 -1.70
C ILE A 156 -3.02 -15.60 -2.95
N ILE A 157 -2.27 -16.36 -3.76
CA ILE A 157 -2.79 -17.03 -4.98
C ILE A 157 -3.94 -17.98 -4.65
N LYS A 158 -3.80 -18.75 -3.55
CA LYS A 158 -4.79 -19.70 -3.10
C LYS A 158 -6.08 -19.04 -2.63
N ASP A 159 -5.96 -17.94 -1.90
CA ASP A 159 -7.06 -17.32 -1.16
C ASP A 159 -7.66 -16.08 -1.84
N SER A 160 -7.03 -15.58 -2.91
CA SER A 160 -7.52 -14.41 -3.66
C SER A 160 -8.73 -14.75 -4.54
N SER A 161 -9.59 -13.77 -4.68
CA SER A 161 -10.74 -13.76 -5.60
C SER A 161 -10.63 -12.56 -6.55
N THR A 162 -11.50 -12.50 -7.54
CA THR A 162 -11.61 -11.34 -8.45
C THR A 162 -11.90 -10.03 -7.71
N ASN A 163 -12.48 -10.10 -6.50
CA ASN A 163 -12.79 -8.94 -5.65
C ASN A 163 -11.70 -8.65 -4.60
N SER A 164 -10.48 -9.15 -4.81
CA SER A 164 -9.36 -8.88 -3.94
C SER A 164 -8.53 -7.69 -4.43
N LEU A 165 -7.86 -7.03 -3.49
CA LEU A 165 -6.77 -6.09 -3.75
C LEU A 165 -5.46 -6.72 -3.30
N ILE A 166 -4.45 -6.74 -4.17
CA ILE A 166 -3.14 -7.31 -3.87
C ILE A 166 -2.09 -6.21 -3.89
N LEU A 167 -1.30 -6.15 -2.84
CA LEU A 167 -0.23 -5.17 -2.64
C LEU A 167 1.08 -5.92 -2.35
N VAL A 168 2.06 -5.83 -3.25
CA VAL A 168 3.33 -6.55 -3.11
C VAL A 168 4.50 -5.59 -3.22
N ASP A 169 5.36 -5.60 -2.20
CA ASP A 169 6.57 -4.78 -2.20
C ASP A 169 7.77 -5.62 -2.65
N GLU A 170 8.60 -5.06 -3.53
CA GLU A 170 9.84 -5.65 -4.06
C GLU A 170 9.68 -7.09 -4.61
N LEU A 171 8.59 -7.33 -5.35
CA LEU A 171 8.27 -8.66 -5.88
C LEU A 171 9.44 -9.27 -6.67
N GLY A 172 9.82 -10.49 -6.31
CA GLY A 172 10.91 -11.25 -6.94
C GLY A 172 12.30 -10.94 -6.38
N SER A 173 12.44 -10.04 -5.38
CA SER A 173 13.72 -9.74 -4.75
C SER A 173 14.27 -10.90 -3.91
N GLY A 174 15.58 -10.92 -3.68
CA GLY A 174 16.24 -11.90 -2.81
C GLY A 174 16.68 -13.20 -3.51
N THR A 175 16.62 -13.27 -4.84
CA THR A 175 17.15 -14.38 -5.66
C THR A 175 17.97 -13.86 -6.85
N ASP A 176 18.35 -14.73 -7.78
CA ASP A 176 18.98 -14.32 -9.05
C ASP A 176 18.10 -13.28 -9.75
N PRO A 177 18.65 -12.15 -10.21
CA PRO A 177 17.86 -11.06 -10.79
C PRO A 177 17.03 -11.47 -12.00
N ILE A 178 17.54 -12.36 -12.86
CA ILE A 178 16.84 -12.80 -14.06
C ILE A 178 15.69 -13.73 -13.69
N GLU A 179 15.92 -14.68 -12.80
CA GLU A 179 14.89 -15.59 -12.30
C GLU A 179 13.81 -14.80 -11.53
N GLY A 180 14.22 -13.90 -10.63
CA GLY A 180 13.33 -13.07 -9.85
C GLY A 180 12.43 -12.18 -10.71
N ALA A 181 13.00 -11.52 -11.72
CA ALA A 181 12.23 -10.69 -12.65
C ALA A 181 11.20 -11.49 -13.45
N ASN A 182 11.58 -12.65 -14.00
CA ASN A 182 10.69 -13.50 -14.79
C ASN A 182 9.58 -14.10 -13.91
N LEU A 183 9.89 -14.50 -12.68
CA LEU A 183 8.89 -15.00 -11.73
C LEU A 183 7.90 -13.89 -11.35
N ALA A 184 8.39 -12.68 -11.07
CA ALA A 184 7.55 -11.53 -10.76
C ALA A 184 6.60 -11.18 -11.92
N ILE A 185 7.09 -11.17 -13.18
CA ILE A 185 6.26 -10.99 -14.37
C ILE A 185 5.15 -12.04 -14.41
N SER A 186 5.50 -13.32 -14.24
CA SER A 186 4.56 -14.43 -14.32
C SER A 186 3.48 -14.37 -13.24
N ILE A 187 3.85 -13.95 -12.03
CA ILE A 187 2.90 -13.77 -10.90
C ILE A 187 1.94 -12.61 -11.20
N LEU A 188 2.45 -11.47 -11.65
CA LEU A 188 1.60 -10.31 -11.96
C LEU A 188 0.68 -10.59 -13.14
N ASP A 189 1.16 -11.30 -14.17
CA ASP A 189 0.33 -11.70 -15.30
C ASP A 189 -0.80 -12.66 -14.89
N TYR A 190 -0.50 -13.59 -14.00
CA TYR A 190 -1.53 -14.48 -13.42
C TYR A 190 -2.65 -13.70 -12.72
N PHE A 191 -2.32 -12.65 -11.93
CA PHE A 191 -3.32 -11.81 -11.29
C PHE A 191 -4.10 -10.97 -12.30
N ASN A 192 -3.40 -10.42 -13.31
CA ASN A 192 -4.02 -9.66 -14.38
C ASN A 192 -5.02 -10.49 -15.20
N GLN A 193 -4.65 -11.71 -15.58
CA GLN A 193 -5.55 -12.65 -16.29
C GLN A 193 -6.80 -13.00 -15.49
N LYS A 194 -6.71 -12.99 -14.17
CA LYS A 194 -7.86 -13.17 -13.26
C LYS A 194 -8.60 -11.88 -12.95
N ASP A 195 -8.25 -10.77 -13.59
CA ASP A 195 -8.84 -9.46 -13.35
C ASP A 195 -8.76 -9.02 -11.87
N ILE A 196 -7.67 -9.34 -11.16
CA ILE A 196 -7.46 -8.96 -9.76
C ILE A 196 -6.68 -7.65 -9.72
N LEU A 197 -7.16 -6.67 -8.96
CA LEU A 197 -6.45 -5.39 -8.82
C LEU A 197 -5.17 -5.58 -8.03
N THR A 198 -4.05 -5.19 -8.64
CA THR A 198 -2.72 -5.44 -8.07
C THR A 198 -1.84 -4.19 -8.16
N ILE A 199 -1.16 -3.86 -7.08
CA ILE A 199 -0.09 -2.86 -7.06
C ILE A 199 1.18 -3.55 -6.60
N ALA A 200 2.23 -3.48 -7.41
CA ALA A 200 3.53 -4.05 -7.08
C ALA A 200 4.62 -3.00 -7.15
N THR A 201 5.60 -3.07 -6.29
CA THR A 201 6.83 -2.31 -6.46
C THR A 201 7.95 -3.19 -6.96
N THR A 202 8.87 -2.61 -7.70
CA THR A 202 10.05 -3.31 -8.20
C THR A 202 11.18 -2.36 -8.55
N HIS A 203 12.37 -2.90 -8.65
CA HIS A 203 13.54 -2.25 -9.24
C HIS A 203 13.99 -2.90 -10.55
N TYR A 204 13.32 -3.99 -10.99
CA TYR A 204 13.65 -4.70 -12.22
C TYR A 204 13.24 -3.93 -13.47
N GLN A 205 14.18 -3.83 -14.42
CA GLN A 205 13.93 -3.17 -15.71
C GLN A 205 12.98 -3.99 -16.60
N GLU A 206 13.05 -5.30 -16.48
CA GLU A 206 12.24 -6.27 -17.21
C GLU A 206 10.74 -6.05 -16.92
N LEU A 207 10.36 -5.85 -15.65
CA LEU A 207 8.98 -5.56 -15.27
C LEU A 207 8.49 -4.23 -15.86
N LYS A 208 9.33 -3.20 -15.86
CA LYS A 208 8.99 -1.91 -16.48
C LYS A 208 8.68 -2.07 -17.96
N ASN A 209 9.56 -2.80 -18.67
CA ASN A 209 9.40 -3.05 -20.09
C ASN A 209 8.16 -3.90 -20.37
N TYR A 210 7.89 -4.92 -19.54
CA TYR A 210 6.70 -5.75 -19.64
C TYR A 210 5.43 -4.92 -19.47
N ALA A 211 5.39 -4.05 -18.48
CA ALA A 211 4.24 -3.18 -18.22
C ALA A 211 3.96 -2.15 -19.34
N LEU A 212 4.96 -1.78 -20.15
CA LEU A 212 4.78 -0.87 -21.28
C LEU A 212 4.06 -1.52 -22.48
N VAL A 213 4.16 -2.85 -22.63
CA VAL A 213 3.64 -3.56 -23.80
C VAL A 213 2.47 -4.49 -23.49
N THR A 214 2.18 -4.69 -22.22
CA THR A 214 1.13 -5.62 -21.77
C THR A 214 -0.15 -4.88 -21.48
N ASN A 215 -1.25 -5.40 -22.01
CA ASN A 215 -2.57 -4.81 -21.79
C ASN A 215 -2.96 -4.86 -20.31
N ARG A 216 -3.60 -3.78 -19.83
CA ARG A 216 -4.05 -3.61 -18.45
C ARG A 216 -2.93 -3.52 -17.40
N PHE A 217 -1.70 -3.35 -17.83
CA PHE A 217 -0.60 -2.93 -16.98
C PHE A 217 -0.33 -1.44 -17.15
N GLU A 218 0.09 -0.79 -16.09
CA GLU A 218 0.57 0.58 -16.14
C GLU A 218 1.82 0.75 -15.26
N ASN A 219 2.73 1.60 -15.71
CA ASN A 219 3.89 2.00 -14.93
C ASN A 219 3.57 3.23 -14.07
N ALA A 220 4.17 3.29 -12.90
CA ALA A 220 4.27 4.50 -12.14
C ALA A 220 5.70 4.67 -11.59
N SER A 221 6.06 5.89 -11.28
CA SER A 221 7.33 6.18 -10.63
C SER A 221 7.15 7.11 -9.45
N VAL A 222 8.04 6.97 -8.46
CA VAL A 222 8.21 7.97 -7.42
C VAL A 222 9.25 8.98 -7.89
N GLU A 223 8.86 10.27 -7.84
CA GLU A 223 9.70 11.35 -8.31
C GLU A 223 10.92 11.54 -7.37
N PHE A 224 12.08 11.76 -7.96
CA PHE A 224 13.33 12.03 -7.27
C PHE A 224 13.97 13.30 -7.83
N ASP A 225 14.28 14.26 -6.99
CA ASP A 225 14.94 15.49 -7.39
C ASP A 225 16.46 15.27 -7.45
N ILE A 226 16.98 15.25 -8.67
CA ILE A 226 18.42 15.04 -8.92
C ILE A 226 19.27 16.24 -8.41
N LYS A 227 18.68 17.44 -8.32
CA LYS A 227 19.43 18.63 -7.87
C LYS A 227 19.66 18.64 -6.38
N THR A 228 18.61 18.28 -5.63
CA THR A 228 18.66 18.23 -4.15
C THR A 228 19.06 16.85 -3.64
N LEU A 229 19.06 15.82 -4.48
CA LEU A 229 19.24 14.40 -4.13
C LEU A 229 18.25 13.91 -3.09
N MET A 230 17.06 14.47 -3.11
CA MET A 230 16.01 14.12 -2.16
C MET A 230 14.79 13.55 -2.88
N PRO A 231 14.13 12.56 -2.29
CA PRO A 231 12.85 12.12 -2.81
C PRO A 231 11.81 13.24 -2.63
N THR A 232 11.00 13.47 -3.67
CA THR A 232 9.86 14.38 -3.56
C THR A 232 8.61 13.69 -3.04
N TYR A 233 8.62 12.36 -2.98
CA TYR A 233 7.51 11.47 -2.61
C TYR A 233 6.26 11.59 -3.49
N LYS A 234 6.34 12.29 -4.62
CA LYS A 234 5.24 12.37 -5.58
C LYS A 234 5.16 11.11 -6.42
N LEU A 235 3.95 10.60 -6.60
CA LEU A 235 3.67 9.48 -7.50
C LEU A 235 3.30 10.00 -8.89
N LEU A 236 3.97 9.52 -9.92
CA LEU A 236 3.73 9.84 -11.33
C LEU A 236 3.22 8.57 -12.03
N VAL A 237 1.92 8.45 -12.22
CA VAL A 237 1.28 7.35 -12.95
C VAL A 237 1.46 7.56 -14.46
N GLY A 238 1.69 6.50 -15.23
CA GLY A 238 1.96 6.55 -16.66
C GLY A 238 3.42 6.82 -17.03
N ILE A 239 4.30 7.03 -16.04
CA ILE A 239 5.70 7.35 -16.27
C ILE A 239 6.61 6.32 -15.60
N PRO A 240 7.34 5.49 -16.36
CA PRO A 240 8.30 4.54 -15.77
C PRO A 240 9.47 5.28 -15.11
N GLY A 241 9.92 4.79 -13.97
CA GLY A 241 11.04 5.37 -13.23
C GLY A 241 12.37 5.19 -13.95
N LYS A 242 13.19 6.23 -13.90
CA LYS A 242 14.58 6.19 -14.37
C LYS A 242 15.51 5.84 -13.22
N SER A 243 16.58 5.10 -13.52
CA SER A 243 17.66 4.90 -12.56
C SER A 243 18.52 6.17 -12.52
N ASN A 244 18.77 6.70 -11.33
CA ASN A 244 19.59 7.88 -11.12
C ASN A 244 20.91 7.55 -10.38
N ALA A 245 21.33 6.27 -10.41
CA ALA A 245 22.50 5.81 -9.65
C ALA A 245 23.78 6.58 -9.99
N PHE A 246 24.03 6.85 -11.28
CA PHE A 246 25.22 7.59 -11.71
C PHE A 246 25.19 9.06 -11.27
N GLU A 247 24.05 9.71 -11.37
CA GLU A 247 23.88 11.10 -10.95
C GLU A 247 24.02 11.23 -9.43
N ILE A 248 23.44 10.31 -8.68
CA ILE A 248 23.59 10.24 -7.22
C ILE A 248 25.05 10.00 -6.84
N SER A 249 25.71 9.01 -7.46
CA SER A 249 27.12 8.71 -7.18
C SER A 249 28.03 9.88 -7.49
N LYS A 250 27.79 10.59 -8.59
CA LYS A 250 28.55 11.79 -8.98
C LYS A 250 28.41 12.90 -7.95
N SER A 251 27.22 13.14 -7.46
CA SER A 251 26.97 14.21 -6.50
C SER A 251 27.48 13.88 -5.08
N LEU A 252 27.60 12.59 -4.74
CA LEU A 252 28.26 12.11 -3.53
C LEU A 252 29.79 12.14 -3.63
N GLY A 253 30.36 12.58 -4.78
CA GLY A 253 31.79 12.76 -4.97
C GLY A 253 32.52 11.55 -5.51
N LEU A 254 31.82 10.53 -6.09
CA LEU A 254 32.49 9.43 -6.75
C LEU A 254 33.26 9.92 -7.97
N ASN A 255 34.50 9.42 -8.16
CA ASN A 255 35.39 9.84 -9.25
C ASN A 255 34.67 9.66 -10.61
N SER A 256 34.71 10.72 -11.42
CA SER A 256 34.10 10.74 -12.77
C SER A 256 34.63 9.66 -13.69
N GLU A 257 35.90 9.26 -13.55
CA GLU A 257 36.50 8.17 -14.30
C GLU A 257 35.83 6.83 -14.03
N ILE A 258 35.51 6.53 -12.73
CA ILE A 258 34.77 5.32 -12.34
C ILE A 258 33.36 5.33 -12.96
N ILE A 259 32.67 6.47 -12.89
CA ILE A 259 31.34 6.62 -13.46
C ILE A 259 31.34 6.44 -14.96
N ASN A 260 32.31 7.03 -15.67
CA ASN A 260 32.42 6.93 -17.11
C ASN A 260 32.74 5.48 -17.53
N ASN A 261 33.60 4.79 -16.78
CA ASN A 261 33.88 3.38 -17.03
C ASN A 261 32.62 2.52 -16.83
N ALA A 262 31.89 2.72 -15.77
CA ALA A 262 30.62 2.01 -15.50
C ALA A 262 29.59 2.25 -16.63
N LYS A 263 29.45 3.49 -17.11
CA LYS A 263 28.58 3.81 -18.25
C LYS A 263 29.02 3.10 -19.54
N SER A 264 30.33 2.97 -19.77
CA SER A 264 30.87 2.27 -20.95
C SER A 264 30.62 0.75 -20.90
N LEU A 265 30.56 0.15 -19.73
CA LEU A 265 30.23 -1.27 -19.59
C LEU A 265 28.75 -1.52 -19.93
N MET A 266 27.82 -0.67 -19.49
CA MET A 266 26.41 -0.79 -19.83
C MET A 266 26.12 -0.68 -21.34
N SER A 267 26.90 0.13 -22.09
CA SER A 267 26.69 0.28 -23.53
C SER A 267 27.23 -0.88 -24.38
N LYS A 268 27.96 -1.82 -23.78
CA LYS A 268 28.47 -3.02 -24.46
C LYS A 268 27.54 -4.23 -24.34
N ASP A 269 26.62 -4.21 -23.39
CA ASP A 269 25.66 -5.30 -23.13
C ASP A 269 24.27 -5.04 -23.77
N GLN A 270 24.11 -3.92 -24.48
CA GLN A 270 22.96 -3.59 -25.34
C GLN A 270 23.32 -3.77 -26.82
#